data_206c81274983d275ae0a473b02c9db65
#
_entry.id   206c81274983d275ae0a473b02c9db65
#
_cell.length_a   1.000
_cell.length_b   1.000
_cell.length_c   1.000
_cell.angle_alpha   90.00
_cell.angle_beta   90.00
_cell.angle_gamma   90.00
#
_symmetry.space_group_name_H-M   'P 1'
#
loop_
_entity.id
_entity.type
_entity.pdbx_description
1 polymer ?
#
loop_
_entity_poly.entity_id
_entity_poly.type
_entity_poly.pdbx_seq_one_letter_code
_entity_poly.pdbx_strand_id
1 'polypeptide(L)'
;MLENCSFRFSQWDPARAGIKYEGTAEQWEEAQRVMGQILDNLGVEYSIGIDEAAFYGPKLDIQYKNVFGKEDTIVTIQIDMLLAQKFGMEYTDSDGQKKTPYIIHRTSLGCYERTLAYLIERYAGALPLWMMPTQVKVMPITDRAHDYAKDLADKLNAVNIHAETDCRSEKLGYKIREAQMQKIPYMLVVGDRDIENGTVSVRTRKGDDLGAMTPDQFIAKCLMEIATKSKEV
;
A
#
# COMPACT_ATOMS: atom_id res chain seq x y z
N MET A 1 -5.51 1.09 -7.26
CA MET A 1 -5.18 1.58 -5.92
C MET A 1 -5.21 3.11 -5.85
N LEU A 2 -4.68 3.82 -6.80
CA LEU A 2 -4.64 5.29 -6.84
C LEU A 2 -5.67 5.84 -7.84
N GLU A 3 -6.94 5.59 -7.58
CA GLU A 3 -8.03 6.30 -8.24
C GLU A 3 -8.12 7.70 -7.60
N ASN A 4 -8.14 8.76 -8.36
CA ASN A 4 -8.13 10.16 -7.90
C ASN A 4 -6.76 10.71 -7.44
N CYS A 5 -5.68 10.34 -8.11
CA CYS A 5 -4.41 11.03 -7.96
C CYS A 5 -4.34 12.24 -8.89
N SER A 6 -3.71 13.29 -8.41
CA SER A 6 -3.26 14.43 -9.19
C SER A 6 -1.74 14.44 -9.28
N PHE A 7 -1.23 15.06 -10.34
CA PHE A 7 0.20 15.21 -10.55
C PHE A 7 0.54 16.69 -10.45
N ARG A 8 1.58 17.01 -9.67
CA ARG A 8 2.05 18.37 -9.47
C ARG A 8 3.53 18.46 -9.85
N PHE A 9 3.80 19.22 -10.90
CA PHE A 9 5.16 19.50 -11.33
C PHE A 9 5.65 20.77 -10.63
N SER A 10 6.48 20.58 -9.61
CA SER A 10 7.05 21.64 -8.79
C SER A 10 8.31 22.19 -9.43
N GLN A 11 8.28 23.46 -9.77
CA GLN A 11 9.33 24.20 -10.47
C GLN A 11 9.95 25.24 -9.55
N TRP A 12 11.12 25.72 -9.91
CA TRP A 12 11.79 26.81 -9.22
C TRP A 12 11.15 28.17 -9.54
N ASP A 13 11.49 29.17 -8.72
CA ASP A 13 11.30 30.57 -9.04
C ASP A 13 12.67 31.20 -9.34
N PRO A 14 12.93 31.67 -10.57
CA PRO A 14 14.21 32.29 -10.93
C PRO A 14 14.56 33.51 -10.05
N ALA A 15 13.56 34.23 -9.52
CA ALA A 15 13.77 35.35 -8.59
C ALA A 15 14.42 34.94 -7.26
N ARG A 16 14.43 33.64 -6.96
CA ARG A 16 15.00 33.07 -5.73
C ARG A 16 16.30 32.27 -5.97
N ALA A 17 16.89 32.44 -7.15
CA ALA A 17 18.19 31.83 -7.46
C ALA A 17 19.27 32.32 -6.48
N GLY A 18 20.10 31.42 -5.96
CA GLY A 18 21.13 31.73 -4.97
C GLY A 18 20.63 32.09 -3.55
N ILE A 19 19.29 32.11 -3.35
CA ILE A 19 18.67 32.34 -2.03
C ILE A 19 18.05 31.02 -1.54
N LYS A 20 17.14 30.44 -2.32
CA LYS A 20 16.48 29.16 -2.05
C LYS A 20 17.02 28.03 -2.92
N TYR A 21 17.42 28.35 -4.15
CA TYR A 21 17.77 27.37 -5.17
C TYR A 21 19.24 27.40 -5.48
N GLU A 22 19.90 26.25 -5.48
CA GLU A 22 21.29 26.06 -5.85
C GLU A 22 21.40 25.63 -7.33
N GLY A 23 22.59 25.79 -7.93
CA GLY A 23 22.82 25.51 -9.34
C GLY A 23 22.66 26.73 -10.24
N THR A 24 22.81 26.52 -11.55
CA THR A 24 22.70 27.60 -12.56
C THR A 24 21.30 27.63 -13.18
N ALA A 25 20.91 28.79 -13.74
CA ALA A 25 19.63 28.94 -14.43
C ALA A 25 19.49 27.93 -15.58
N GLU A 26 20.56 27.72 -16.33
CA GLU A 26 20.58 26.76 -17.45
C GLU A 26 20.30 25.33 -17.01
N GLN A 27 20.85 24.91 -15.86
CA GLN A 27 20.59 23.57 -15.29
C GLN A 27 19.10 23.43 -14.91
N TRP A 28 18.52 24.45 -14.28
CA TRP A 28 17.11 24.45 -13.89
C TRP A 28 16.17 24.42 -15.11
N GLU A 29 16.43 25.27 -16.10
CA GLU A 29 15.62 25.35 -17.32
C GLU A 29 15.67 24.03 -18.09
N GLU A 30 16.87 23.44 -18.25
CA GLU A 30 17.03 22.16 -18.95
C GLU A 30 16.34 21.00 -18.20
N ALA A 31 16.54 20.89 -16.89
CA ALA A 31 15.94 19.84 -16.09
C ALA A 31 14.40 19.93 -16.10
N GLN A 32 13.85 21.15 -16.02
CA GLN A 32 12.41 21.38 -16.10
C GLN A 32 11.85 21.11 -17.49
N ARG A 33 12.57 21.52 -18.53
CA ARG A 33 12.20 21.27 -19.93
C ARG A 33 12.13 19.76 -20.21
N VAL A 34 13.14 19.00 -19.79
CA VAL A 34 13.18 17.55 -20.00
C VAL A 34 12.06 16.86 -19.22
N MET A 35 11.85 17.22 -17.96
CA MET A 35 10.75 16.65 -17.15
C MET A 35 9.39 16.96 -17.75
N GLY A 36 9.14 18.20 -18.19
CA GLY A 36 7.91 18.60 -18.88
C GLY A 36 7.68 17.79 -20.15
N GLN A 37 8.68 17.65 -21.00
CA GLN A 37 8.59 16.84 -22.22
C GLN A 37 8.25 15.37 -21.94
N ILE A 38 8.81 14.79 -20.87
CA ILE A 38 8.49 13.42 -20.49
C ILE A 38 7.03 13.31 -20.07
N LEU A 39 6.52 14.24 -19.26
CA LEU A 39 5.13 14.24 -18.82
C LEU A 39 4.15 14.43 -19.98
N ASP A 40 4.44 15.34 -20.90
CA ASP A 40 3.67 15.59 -22.10
C ASP A 40 3.61 14.36 -23.02
N ASN A 41 4.77 13.71 -23.23
CA ASN A 41 4.88 12.48 -24.03
C ASN A 41 4.12 11.30 -23.41
N LEU A 42 4.01 11.24 -22.08
CA LEU A 42 3.22 10.24 -21.36
C LEU A 42 1.73 10.56 -21.34
N GLY A 43 1.32 11.74 -21.82
CA GLY A 43 -0.08 12.19 -21.77
C GLY A 43 -0.62 12.38 -20.36
N VAL A 44 0.26 12.72 -19.39
CA VAL A 44 -0.11 12.92 -17.99
C VAL A 44 -0.59 14.35 -17.81
N GLU A 45 -1.81 14.52 -17.31
CA GLU A 45 -2.31 15.84 -16.88
C GLU A 45 -1.66 16.22 -15.55
N TYR A 46 -1.03 17.40 -15.50
CA TYR A 46 -0.36 17.90 -14.30
C TYR A 46 -0.59 19.41 -14.08
N SER A 47 -0.53 19.81 -12.83
CA SER A 47 -0.50 21.23 -12.44
C SER A 47 0.95 21.67 -12.21
N ILE A 48 1.24 22.95 -12.45
CA ILE A 48 2.57 23.53 -12.18
C ILE A 48 2.52 24.27 -10.85
N GLY A 49 3.52 24.00 -9.98
CA GLY A 49 3.76 24.73 -8.74
C GLY A 49 5.07 25.53 -8.81
N ILE A 50 4.97 26.84 -8.98
CA ILE A 50 6.14 27.73 -8.96
C ILE A 50 6.60 27.95 -7.51
N ASP A 51 7.92 28.02 -7.30
CA ASP A 51 8.55 28.13 -5.97
C ASP A 51 8.31 26.93 -5.04
N GLU A 52 7.93 25.76 -5.61
CA GLU A 52 7.65 24.54 -4.84
C GLU A 52 8.68 23.44 -5.05
N ALA A 53 9.64 23.65 -5.94
CA ALA A 53 10.75 22.70 -6.14
C ALA A 53 11.62 22.56 -4.89
N ALA A 54 12.35 21.45 -4.80
CA ALA A 54 13.42 21.30 -3.82
C ALA A 54 14.58 22.26 -4.18
N PHE A 55 15.38 22.64 -3.19
CA PHE A 55 16.49 23.57 -3.42
C PHE A 55 17.55 23.03 -4.40
N TYR A 56 17.58 21.72 -4.60
CA TYR A 56 18.55 20.99 -5.43
C TYR A 56 18.01 20.57 -6.80
N GLY A 57 16.73 20.78 -7.09
CA GLY A 57 16.16 20.43 -8.39
C GLY A 57 14.63 20.33 -8.44
N PRO A 58 14.06 20.23 -9.64
CA PRO A 58 12.63 20.11 -9.85
C PRO A 58 12.12 18.73 -9.43
N LYS A 59 10.83 18.65 -9.17
CA LYS A 59 10.17 17.41 -8.73
C LYS A 59 8.77 17.24 -9.28
N LEU A 60 8.38 15.99 -9.49
CA LEU A 60 7.02 15.58 -9.73
C LEU A 60 6.47 14.95 -8.47
N ASP A 61 5.41 15.51 -7.94
CA ASP A 61 4.66 14.97 -6.81
C ASP A 61 3.39 14.27 -7.30
N ILE A 62 3.19 13.02 -6.88
CA ILE A 62 1.92 12.31 -7.05
C ILE A 62 1.15 12.51 -5.77
N GLN A 63 0.02 13.20 -5.86
CA GLN A 63 -0.82 13.62 -4.75
C GLN A 63 -2.14 12.85 -4.76
N TYR A 64 -2.73 12.69 -3.59
CA TYR A 64 -4.08 12.18 -3.42
C TYR A 64 -4.86 13.08 -2.45
N LYS A 65 -6.19 13.07 -2.56
CA LYS A 65 -7.04 13.74 -1.58
C LYS A 65 -7.33 12.80 -0.42
N ASN A 66 -6.95 13.21 0.79
CA ASN A 66 -7.29 12.51 2.01
C ASN A 66 -8.79 12.67 2.37
N VAL A 67 -9.24 12.02 3.45
CA VAL A 67 -10.66 12.06 3.89
C VAL A 67 -11.17 13.45 4.23
N PHE A 68 -10.29 14.42 4.49
CA PHE A 68 -10.62 15.83 4.74
C PHE A 68 -10.61 16.68 3.47
N GLY A 69 -10.37 16.08 2.29
CA GLY A 69 -10.27 16.77 1.02
C GLY A 69 -8.95 17.52 0.79
N LYS A 70 -7.97 17.39 1.70
CA LYS A 70 -6.64 17.96 1.54
C LYS A 70 -5.78 17.07 0.64
N GLU A 71 -4.99 17.71 -0.22
CA GLU A 71 -3.99 17.01 -1.04
C GLU A 71 -2.74 16.70 -0.23
N ASP A 72 -2.36 15.42 -0.21
CA ASP A 72 -1.15 14.92 0.41
C ASP A 72 -0.29 14.20 -0.64
N THR A 73 1.01 14.45 -0.64
CA THR A 73 1.95 13.78 -1.55
C THR A 73 2.25 12.36 -1.06
N ILE A 74 2.07 11.38 -1.93
CA ILE A 74 2.34 9.97 -1.61
C ILE A 74 3.68 9.51 -2.21
N VAL A 75 3.98 9.93 -3.44
CA VAL A 75 5.23 9.60 -4.15
C VAL A 75 5.82 10.87 -4.75
N THR A 76 7.13 10.98 -4.70
CA THR A 76 7.86 12.06 -5.37
C THR A 76 8.95 11.46 -6.27
N ILE A 77 9.11 12.03 -7.46
CA ILE A 77 10.25 11.81 -8.35
C ILE A 77 11.01 13.13 -8.44
N GLN A 78 12.28 13.14 -8.09
CA GLN A 78 13.09 14.36 -8.01
C GLN A 78 14.34 14.21 -8.86
N ILE A 79 14.70 15.29 -9.54
CA ILE A 79 16.00 15.43 -10.20
C ILE A 79 16.90 16.22 -9.26
N ASP A 80 18.01 15.63 -8.82
CA ASP A 80 18.99 16.26 -7.95
C ASP A 80 20.21 16.62 -8.77
N MET A 81 20.45 17.92 -8.89
CA MET A 81 21.56 18.48 -9.66
C MET A 81 22.78 18.81 -8.79
N LEU A 82 22.68 18.60 -7.47
CA LEU A 82 23.66 19.11 -6.50
C LEU A 82 24.48 18.02 -5.81
N LEU A 83 23.84 16.95 -5.34
CA LEU A 83 24.52 15.95 -4.50
C LEU A 83 25.67 15.25 -5.20
N ALA A 84 25.56 14.96 -6.50
CA ALA A 84 26.64 14.36 -7.26
C ALA A 84 27.90 15.22 -7.23
N GLN A 85 27.75 16.54 -7.35
CA GLN A 85 28.89 17.49 -7.24
C GLN A 85 29.50 17.48 -5.84
N LYS A 86 28.64 17.50 -4.79
CA LYS A 86 29.09 17.49 -3.40
C LYS A 86 29.84 16.19 -3.03
N PHE A 87 29.48 15.07 -3.65
CA PHE A 87 30.16 13.79 -3.46
C PHE A 87 31.32 13.54 -4.43
N GLY A 88 31.61 14.48 -5.33
CA GLY A 88 32.68 14.32 -6.32
C GLY A 88 32.38 13.15 -7.29
N MET A 89 31.13 12.89 -7.59
CA MET A 89 30.74 11.80 -8.51
C MET A 89 31.01 12.21 -9.96
N GLU A 90 31.64 11.32 -10.70
CA GLU A 90 31.93 11.53 -12.11
C GLU A 90 31.63 10.27 -12.94
N TYR A 91 31.27 10.48 -14.20
CA TYR A 91 31.22 9.43 -15.21
C TYR A 91 31.98 9.86 -16.46
N THR A 92 32.39 8.90 -17.28
CA THR A 92 33.01 9.18 -18.57
C THR A 92 31.90 9.14 -19.63
N ASP A 93 31.67 10.27 -20.27
CA ASP A 93 30.66 10.39 -21.31
C ASP A 93 31.17 9.83 -22.65
N SER A 94 30.26 9.73 -23.65
CA SER A 94 30.55 9.22 -24.99
C SER A 94 31.66 10.01 -25.74
N ASP A 95 31.88 11.26 -25.37
CA ASP A 95 32.95 12.13 -25.87
C ASP A 95 34.30 11.91 -25.15
N GLY A 96 34.38 10.96 -24.21
CA GLY A 96 35.57 10.68 -23.41
C GLY A 96 35.84 11.66 -22.27
N GLN A 97 34.96 12.66 -22.08
CA GLN A 97 35.12 13.66 -21.03
C GLN A 97 34.52 13.18 -19.72
N LYS A 98 35.06 13.64 -18.60
CA LYS A 98 34.49 13.44 -17.27
C LYS A 98 33.38 14.45 -17.06
N LYS A 99 32.19 13.96 -16.69
CA LYS A 99 31.00 14.77 -16.38
C LYS A 99 30.41 14.38 -15.05
N THR A 100 29.77 15.32 -14.39
CA THR A 100 29.01 15.07 -13.16
C THR A 100 27.58 14.58 -13.51
N PRO A 101 27.14 13.44 -12.98
CA PRO A 101 25.75 12.96 -13.22
C PRO A 101 24.74 13.78 -12.45
N TYR A 102 23.49 13.74 -12.89
CA TYR A 102 22.34 14.03 -12.02
C TYR A 102 21.90 12.78 -11.28
N ILE A 103 21.33 12.96 -10.10
CA ILE A 103 20.76 11.86 -9.31
C ILE A 103 19.24 11.92 -9.42
N ILE A 104 18.62 10.79 -9.71
CA ILE A 104 17.17 10.67 -9.72
C ILE A 104 16.73 9.98 -8.43
N HIS A 105 16.07 10.73 -7.55
CA HIS A 105 15.39 10.18 -6.37
C HIS A 105 13.99 9.74 -6.77
N ARG A 106 13.71 8.48 -6.57
CA ARG A 106 12.39 7.92 -6.84
C ARG A 106 12.04 6.84 -5.84
N THR A 107 10.82 6.91 -5.34
CA THR A 107 10.22 5.83 -4.53
C THR A 107 9.03 5.23 -5.27
N SER A 108 8.71 3.96 -5.02
CA SER A 108 7.53 3.31 -5.58
C SER A 108 6.30 3.43 -4.68
N LEU A 109 6.51 3.53 -3.37
CA LEU A 109 5.44 3.62 -2.37
C LEU A 109 5.52 4.88 -1.50
N GLY A 110 6.58 5.70 -1.68
CA GLY A 110 6.85 6.82 -0.79
C GLY A 110 7.26 6.39 0.62
N CYS A 111 6.75 7.06 1.62
CA CYS A 111 6.94 6.72 3.03
C CYS A 111 5.91 5.64 3.42
N TYR A 112 6.35 4.58 4.07
CA TYR A 112 5.48 3.47 4.49
C TYR A 112 4.35 3.94 5.41
N GLU A 113 4.66 4.79 6.38
CA GLU A 113 3.69 5.31 7.36
C GLU A 113 2.59 6.12 6.67
N ARG A 114 2.95 6.97 5.71
CA ARG A 114 1.98 7.78 4.96
C ARG A 114 1.11 6.92 4.06
N THR A 115 1.70 5.94 3.39
CA THR A 115 0.95 5.00 2.54
C THR A 115 0.01 4.15 3.38
N LEU A 116 0.45 3.67 4.55
CA LEU A 116 -0.40 2.92 5.48
C LEU A 116 -1.55 3.79 6.01
N ALA A 117 -1.27 5.04 6.42
CA ALA A 117 -2.30 5.98 6.85
C ALA A 117 -3.36 6.20 5.77
N TYR A 118 -2.95 6.41 4.52
CA TYR A 118 -3.85 6.52 3.38
C TYR A 118 -4.74 5.28 3.20
N LEU A 119 -4.15 4.08 3.33
CA LEU A 119 -4.90 2.83 3.19
C LEU A 119 -5.91 2.65 4.33
N ILE A 120 -5.51 2.95 5.57
CA ILE A 120 -6.41 2.89 6.74
C ILE A 120 -7.57 3.87 6.56
N GLU A 121 -7.32 5.10 6.14
CA GLU A 121 -8.37 6.09 5.85
C GLU A 121 -9.30 5.62 4.75
N ARG A 122 -8.75 5.20 3.60
CA ARG A 122 -9.52 4.78 2.43
C ARG A 122 -10.45 3.61 2.70
N TYR A 123 -10.02 2.66 3.50
CA TYR A 123 -10.78 1.45 3.82
C TYR A 123 -11.47 1.51 5.19
N ALA A 124 -11.38 2.63 5.92
CA ALA A 124 -11.83 2.74 7.31
C ALA A 124 -11.34 1.57 8.18
N GLY A 125 -10.09 1.15 7.97
CA GLY A 125 -9.45 0.00 8.61
C GLY A 125 -9.88 -1.38 8.09
N ALA A 126 -10.94 -1.47 7.28
CA ALA A 126 -11.41 -2.73 6.72
C ALA A 126 -10.63 -3.10 5.43
N LEU A 127 -9.34 -3.31 5.57
CA LEU A 127 -8.46 -3.64 4.44
C LEU A 127 -8.95 -4.87 3.66
N PRO A 128 -8.70 -4.93 2.33
CA PRO A 128 -8.91 -6.15 1.55
C PRO A 128 -8.16 -7.36 2.11
N LEU A 129 -8.64 -8.57 1.83
CA LEU A 129 -8.05 -9.81 2.35
C LEU A 129 -6.53 -9.87 2.16
N TRP A 130 -6.03 -9.55 0.97
CA TRP A 130 -4.60 -9.64 0.61
C TRP A 130 -3.70 -8.59 1.29
N MET A 131 -4.30 -7.59 1.98
CA MET A 131 -3.59 -6.55 2.73
C MET A 131 -3.75 -6.68 4.24
N MET A 132 -4.69 -7.52 4.70
CA MET A 132 -5.00 -7.63 6.11
C MET A 132 -3.94 -8.47 6.85
N PRO A 133 -3.37 -7.98 7.97
CA PRO A 133 -2.37 -8.74 8.73
C PRO A 133 -2.91 -10.07 9.27
N THR A 134 -4.10 -10.05 9.90
CA THR A 134 -4.85 -11.24 10.29
C THR A 134 -6.02 -11.41 9.34
N GLN A 135 -5.96 -12.42 8.48
CA GLN A 135 -6.93 -12.63 7.40
C GLN A 135 -8.12 -13.46 7.84
N VAL A 136 -7.87 -14.39 8.75
CA VAL A 136 -8.85 -15.37 9.22
C VAL A 136 -8.76 -15.55 10.72
N LYS A 137 -9.92 -15.57 11.39
CA LYS A 137 -10.03 -15.95 12.80
C LYS A 137 -10.80 -17.25 12.92
N VAL A 138 -10.14 -18.31 13.41
CA VAL A 138 -10.78 -19.62 13.64
C VAL A 138 -11.30 -19.68 15.06
N MET A 139 -12.60 -19.95 15.23
CA MET A 139 -13.31 -19.87 16.50
C MET A 139 -13.98 -21.19 16.83
N PRO A 140 -13.36 -22.03 17.69
CA PRO A 140 -14.01 -23.21 18.19
C PRO A 140 -15.17 -22.84 19.13
N ILE A 141 -16.30 -23.59 19.04
CA ILE A 141 -17.49 -23.41 19.89
C ILE A 141 -17.25 -24.09 21.26
N THR A 142 -16.60 -25.24 21.25
CA THR A 142 -16.32 -26.05 22.44
C THR A 142 -14.85 -26.42 22.53
N ASP A 143 -14.37 -26.79 23.72
CA ASP A 143 -12.97 -27.19 23.92
C ASP A 143 -12.58 -28.41 23.06
N ARG A 144 -13.53 -29.28 22.74
CA ARG A 144 -13.32 -30.45 21.85
C ARG A 144 -12.91 -30.05 20.42
N ALA A 145 -13.29 -28.84 20.02
CA ALA A 145 -12.96 -28.33 18.68
C ALA A 145 -11.61 -27.59 18.64
N HIS A 146 -10.88 -27.47 19.76
CA HIS A 146 -9.63 -26.68 19.82
C HIS A 146 -8.55 -27.26 18.91
N ASP A 147 -8.36 -28.59 18.90
CA ASP A 147 -7.32 -29.21 18.07
C ASP A 147 -7.64 -29.07 16.58
N TYR A 148 -8.90 -29.32 16.20
CA TYR A 148 -9.34 -29.09 14.82
C TYR A 148 -9.17 -27.64 14.38
N ALA A 149 -9.46 -26.68 15.25
CA ALA A 149 -9.29 -25.26 14.96
C ALA A 149 -7.81 -24.88 14.77
N LYS A 150 -6.90 -25.45 15.56
CA LYS A 150 -5.45 -25.26 15.40
C LYS A 150 -4.94 -25.86 14.09
N ASP A 151 -5.28 -27.13 13.82
CA ASP A 151 -4.90 -27.83 12.58
C ASP A 151 -5.37 -27.04 11.34
N LEU A 152 -6.58 -26.47 11.42
CA LEU A 152 -7.13 -25.64 10.36
C LEU A 152 -6.32 -24.33 10.19
N ALA A 153 -5.98 -23.66 11.28
CA ALA A 153 -5.16 -22.44 11.24
C ALA A 153 -3.77 -22.75 10.68
N ASP A 154 -3.16 -23.86 11.10
CA ASP A 154 -1.85 -24.28 10.59
C ASP A 154 -1.91 -24.61 9.09
N LYS A 155 -2.99 -25.27 8.62
CA LYS A 155 -3.23 -25.54 7.21
C LYS A 155 -3.36 -24.26 6.38
N LEU A 156 -4.04 -23.23 6.90
CA LEU A 156 -4.16 -21.92 6.27
C LEU A 156 -2.80 -21.20 6.22
N ASN A 157 -2.08 -21.18 7.33
CA ASN A 157 -0.77 -20.54 7.43
C ASN A 157 0.27 -21.22 6.50
N ALA A 158 0.19 -22.52 6.32
CA ALA A 158 1.07 -23.27 5.41
C ALA A 158 0.94 -22.82 3.94
N VAL A 159 -0.20 -22.23 3.56
CA VAL A 159 -0.43 -21.66 2.21
C VAL A 159 -0.41 -20.12 2.21
N ASN A 160 0.22 -19.51 3.21
CA ASN A 160 0.34 -18.05 3.38
C ASN A 160 -1.00 -17.30 3.51
N ILE A 161 -2.01 -17.95 4.08
CA ILE A 161 -3.22 -17.27 4.55
C ILE A 161 -3.09 -17.10 6.05
N HIS A 162 -2.92 -15.86 6.53
CA HIS A 162 -2.63 -15.56 7.93
C HIS A 162 -3.86 -15.80 8.81
N ALA A 163 -3.85 -16.92 9.51
CA ALA A 163 -4.93 -17.36 10.38
C ALA A 163 -4.49 -17.43 11.85
N GLU A 164 -5.39 -17.02 12.72
CA GLU A 164 -5.24 -17.12 14.18
C GLU A 164 -6.42 -17.89 14.77
N THR A 165 -6.19 -18.59 15.88
CA THR A 165 -7.27 -19.25 16.63
C THR A 165 -7.72 -18.41 17.82
N ASP A 166 -9.02 -18.42 18.10
CA ASP A 166 -9.56 -17.86 19.34
C ASP A 166 -10.15 -18.97 20.21
N CYS A 167 -9.26 -19.62 20.98
CA CYS A 167 -9.60 -20.70 21.91
C CYS A 167 -9.95 -20.21 23.32
N ARG A 168 -10.20 -18.90 23.51
CA ARG A 168 -10.62 -18.37 24.81
C ARG A 168 -11.97 -18.96 25.24
N SER A 169 -12.15 -19.12 26.56
CA SER A 169 -13.42 -19.53 27.13
C SER A 169 -14.43 -18.38 27.20
N GLU A 170 -14.85 -17.92 25.99
CA GLU A 170 -15.76 -16.80 25.79
C GLU A 170 -16.95 -17.22 24.92
N LYS A 171 -18.07 -16.51 25.04
CA LYS A 171 -19.24 -16.76 24.18
C LYS A 171 -18.91 -16.49 22.72
N LEU A 172 -19.35 -17.36 21.83
CA LEU A 172 -19.08 -17.24 20.38
C LEU A 172 -19.49 -15.87 19.83
N GLY A 173 -20.65 -15.34 20.23
CA GLY A 173 -21.10 -14.01 19.80
C GLY A 173 -20.14 -12.88 20.19
N TYR A 174 -19.47 -13.00 21.35
CA TYR A 174 -18.46 -12.05 21.79
C TYR A 174 -17.20 -12.14 20.91
N LYS A 175 -16.71 -13.36 20.66
CA LYS A 175 -15.56 -13.59 19.77
C LYS A 175 -15.80 -13.04 18.36
N ILE A 176 -16.99 -13.29 17.79
CA ILE A 176 -17.40 -12.77 16.48
C ILE A 176 -17.37 -11.23 16.48
N ARG A 177 -17.97 -10.60 17.49
CA ARG A 177 -18.03 -9.15 17.60
C ARG A 177 -16.63 -8.54 17.70
N GLU A 178 -15.74 -9.10 18.50
CA GLU A 178 -14.34 -8.64 18.58
C GLU A 178 -13.62 -8.74 17.24
N ALA A 179 -13.74 -9.86 16.54
CA ALA A 179 -13.12 -10.03 15.22
C ALA A 179 -13.69 -9.03 14.20
N GLN A 180 -14.98 -8.75 14.25
CA GLN A 180 -15.61 -7.70 13.42
C GLN A 180 -15.09 -6.30 13.76
N MET A 181 -14.90 -5.99 15.05
CA MET A 181 -14.28 -4.71 15.46
C MET A 181 -12.84 -4.58 15.00
N GLN A 182 -12.08 -5.68 15.00
CA GLN A 182 -10.73 -5.76 14.45
C GLN A 182 -10.71 -5.76 12.91
N LYS A 183 -11.88 -5.74 12.26
CA LYS A 183 -12.04 -5.76 10.80
C LYS A 183 -11.47 -7.01 10.13
N ILE A 184 -11.38 -8.13 10.86
CA ILE A 184 -10.87 -9.39 10.30
C ILE A 184 -11.80 -9.87 9.18
N PRO A 185 -11.27 -10.16 7.98
CA PRO A 185 -12.05 -10.50 6.79
C PRO A 185 -12.98 -11.69 6.98
N TYR A 186 -12.43 -12.80 7.48
CA TYR A 186 -13.17 -14.05 7.65
C TYR A 186 -13.10 -14.60 9.07
N MET A 187 -14.21 -15.13 9.52
CA MET A 187 -14.35 -15.88 10.75
C MET A 187 -14.81 -17.29 10.42
N LEU A 188 -14.02 -18.29 10.84
CA LEU A 188 -14.34 -19.71 10.68
C LEU A 188 -14.85 -20.23 12.03
N VAL A 189 -16.12 -20.52 12.10
CA VAL A 189 -16.73 -21.11 13.31
C VAL A 189 -16.66 -22.63 13.16
N VAL A 190 -16.24 -23.31 14.20
CA VAL A 190 -16.06 -24.77 14.22
C VAL A 190 -16.78 -25.38 15.41
N GLY A 191 -17.77 -26.21 15.13
CA GLY A 191 -18.50 -27.00 16.12
C GLY A 191 -18.37 -28.51 15.88
N ASP A 192 -19.02 -29.31 16.71
CA ASP A 192 -18.95 -30.78 16.64
C ASP A 192 -19.39 -31.30 15.25
N ARG A 193 -20.42 -30.70 14.64
CA ARG A 193 -20.89 -31.06 13.29
C ARG A 193 -19.86 -30.75 12.21
N ASP A 194 -19.12 -29.68 12.36
CA ASP A 194 -18.07 -29.31 11.40
C ASP A 194 -16.92 -30.33 11.45
N ILE A 195 -16.56 -30.79 12.65
CA ILE A 195 -15.56 -31.84 12.85
C ILE A 195 -16.02 -33.15 12.19
N GLU A 196 -17.26 -33.57 12.45
CA GLU A 196 -17.82 -34.83 11.88
C GLU A 196 -17.85 -34.82 10.34
N ASN A 197 -18.18 -33.65 9.75
CA ASN A 197 -18.33 -33.50 8.31
C ASN A 197 -17.04 -33.04 7.61
N GLY A 198 -15.98 -32.72 8.36
CA GLY A 198 -14.74 -32.13 7.79
C GLY A 198 -14.98 -30.77 7.15
N THR A 199 -15.88 -29.97 7.72
CA THR A 199 -16.26 -28.63 7.21
C THR A 199 -15.90 -27.51 8.18
N VAL A 200 -16.13 -26.27 7.75
CA VAL A 200 -16.06 -25.07 8.55
C VAL A 200 -17.24 -24.14 8.19
N SER A 201 -17.83 -23.49 9.17
CA SER A 201 -18.88 -22.49 8.93
C SER A 201 -18.25 -21.11 8.75
N VAL A 202 -18.37 -20.51 7.56
CA VAL A 202 -17.66 -19.31 7.14
C VAL A 202 -18.53 -18.07 7.29
N ARG A 203 -18.02 -17.05 7.97
CA ARG A 203 -18.66 -15.74 8.12
C ARG A 203 -17.74 -14.63 7.66
N THR A 204 -18.30 -13.60 7.05
CA THR A 204 -17.58 -12.36 6.69
C THR A 204 -17.63 -11.36 7.84
N ARG A 205 -16.72 -10.38 7.81
CA ARG A 205 -16.74 -9.23 8.74
C ARG A 205 -18.00 -8.37 8.63
N LYS A 206 -18.69 -8.40 7.49
CA LYS A 206 -19.98 -7.70 7.29
C LYS A 206 -21.16 -8.40 7.97
N GLY A 207 -20.95 -9.64 8.41
CA GLY A 207 -21.96 -10.44 9.09
C GLY A 207 -22.65 -11.46 8.19
N ASP A 208 -22.26 -11.54 6.91
CA ASP A 208 -22.81 -12.55 6.00
C ASP A 208 -22.40 -13.95 6.43
N ASP A 209 -23.30 -14.89 6.36
CA ASP A 209 -23.07 -16.30 6.57
C ASP A 209 -22.93 -16.98 5.19
N LEU A 210 -21.73 -17.43 4.88
CA LEU A 210 -21.44 -18.10 3.61
C LEU A 210 -21.73 -19.61 3.66
N GLY A 211 -22.21 -20.10 4.83
CA GLY A 211 -22.51 -21.49 5.06
C GLY A 211 -21.27 -22.35 5.34
N ALA A 212 -21.51 -23.67 5.36
CA ALA A 212 -20.46 -24.66 5.59
C ALA A 212 -19.75 -25.01 4.27
N MET A 213 -18.43 -25.08 4.30
CA MET A 213 -17.61 -25.55 3.18
C MET A 213 -16.39 -26.32 3.69
N THR A 214 -15.75 -27.09 2.82
CA THR A 214 -14.51 -27.76 3.21
C THR A 214 -13.36 -26.76 3.36
N PRO A 215 -12.33 -27.06 4.19
CA PRO A 215 -11.15 -26.24 4.29
C PRO A 215 -10.50 -25.94 2.93
N ASP A 216 -10.46 -26.92 2.03
CA ASP A 216 -9.85 -26.75 0.70
C ASP A 216 -10.65 -25.79 -0.20
N GLN A 217 -11.99 -25.81 -0.12
CA GLN A 217 -12.85 -24.86 -0.83
C GLN A 217 -12.62 -23.45 -0.31
N PHE A 218 -12.51 -23.28 1.01
CA PHE A 218 -12.23 -21.97 1.62
C PHE A 218 -10.83 -21.45 1.24
N ILE A 219 -9.81 -22.31 1.28
CA ILE A 219 -8.44 -21.97 0.84
C ILE A 219 -8.45 -21.51 -0.62
N ALA A 220 -9.09 -22.27 -1.51
CA ALA A 220 -9.17 -21.91 -2.93
C ALA A 220 -9.83 -20.55 -3.15
N LYS A 221 -10.92 -20.26 -2.40
CA LYS A 221 -11.59 -18.94 -2.40
C LYS A 221 -10.63 -17.83 -1.99
N CYS A 222 -9.95 -17.98 -0.86
CA CYS A 222 -9.01 -16.96 -0.35
C CYS A 222 -7.83 -16.73 -1.32
N LEU A 223 -7.24 -17.79 -1.85
CA LEU A 223 -6.14 -17.67 -2.81
C LEU A 223 -6.57 -16.96 -4.10
N MET A 224 -7.79 -17.20 -4.58
CA MET A 224 -8.34 -16.48 -5.73
C MET A 224 -8.47 -14.98 -5.43
N GLU A 225 -9.03 -14.61 -4.28
CA GLU A 225 -9.17 -13.20 -3.87
C GLU A 225 -7.81 -12.51 -3.71
N ILE A 226 -6.82 -13.20 -3.14
CA ILE A 226 -5.46 -12.71 -3.01
C ILE A 226 -4.80 -12.52 -4.38
N ALA A 227 -4.93 -13.50 -5.28
CA ALA A 227 -4.34 -13.46 -6.62
C ALA A 227 -4.94 -12.34 -7.49
N THR A 228 -6.25 -12.14 -7.40
CA THR A 228 -6.97 -11.10 -8.16
C THR A 228 -6.92 -9.72 -7.50
N LYS A 229 -6.30 -9.60 -6.31
CA LYS A 229 -6.31 -8.36 -5.52
C LYS A 229 -7.73 -7.84 -5.28
N SER A 230 -8.68 -8.74 -5.00
CA SER A 230 -10.07 -8.37 -4.74
C SER A 230 -10.16 -7.29 -3.66
N LYS A 231 -11.02 -6.30 -3.90
CA LYS A 231 -11.31 -5.23 -2.93
C LYS A 231 -12.47 -5.60 -2.00
N GLU A 232 -13.18 -6.67 -2.32
CA GLU A 232 -14.40 -7.10 -1.61
C GLU A 232 -14.09 -8.28 -0.68
N VAL A 233 -14.65 -8.19 0.53
CA VAL A 233 -14.81 -9.28 1.51
C VAL A 233 -16.14 -9.07 2.20
#